data_8da7cde26aa377b65d3bac8897bc9d06
#
_entry.id   8da7cde26aa377b65d3bac8897bc9d06
#
_cell.length_a   1.000
_cell.length_b   1.000
_cell.length_c   1.000
_cell.angle_alpha   90.00
_cell.angle_beta   90.00
_cell.angle_gamma   90.00
#
_symmetry.space_group_name_H-M   'P 1'
#
loop_
_entity.id
_entity.type
_entity.pdbx_description
1 polymer ?
#
loop_
_entity_poly.entity_id
_entity_poly.type
_entity_poly.pdbx_seq_one_letter_code
_entity_poly.pdbx_strand_id
1 'polypeptide(L)'
;MRLTNDVSEITLYCRETAAPDGYILNDEVFTLTWKKADYDKLSDTDKKNGKLQWFGSENGIVNEHESNPSGWNLRAQIKKVDDDNKPLADAVFGIYTNETCDEDSQVAELTSGEDGLTDEFTYEADAANDSITLYCKETDAPDGYDIDDKVYSQTWTHDEYKALSAEEQENGKLKMFGPVDGIVNHLSWRVRMNVKKINKKKEPLAGAQFEVYGDKNCSSSEFIGTLTTGQDGMSNTISFAVDSATTSITLWCKETKAPKGYLISKEIASLTFDKSEYKTLLAQGSTEGPLKTFAGEGFIDDEITPPTVKIQKKSTVSNEILELSGYY
;
A
#
# COMPACT_ATOMS: atom_id res chain seq x y z
N MET A 1 26.11 -52.37 -47.52
CA MET A 1 26.85 -53.55 -47.04
C MET A 1 26.38 -54.75 -47.84
N ARG A 2 27.26 -55.56 -48.45
CA ARG A 2 26.89 -56.85 -49.10
C ARG A 2 27.26 -57.99 -48.16
N LEU A 3 26.29 -58.80 -47.81
CA LEU A 3 26.51 -59.96 -46.99
C LEU A 3 26.99 -61.17 -47.91
N THR A 4 27.96 -61.93 -47.43
CA THR A 4 28.41 -63.15 -48.06
C THR A 4 27.43 -64.29 -47.78
N ASN A 5 27.36 -65.31 -48.66
CA ASN A 5 26.41 -66.42 -48.56
C ASN A 5 26.52 -67.24 -47.27
N ASP A 6 27.61 -67.09 -46.51
CA ASP A 6 27.92 -67.94 -45.33
C ASP A 6 27.40 -67.28 -44.02
N VAL A 7 26.80 -66.05 -44.07
CA VAL A 7 26.26 -65.38 -42.90
C VAL A 7 24.77 -65.66 -42.76
N SER A 8 24.37 -66.32 -41.67
CA SER A 8 22.98 -66.66 -41.38
C SER A 8 22.16 -65.53 -40.83
N GLU A 9 22.81 -64.59 -40.07
CA GLU A 9 22.18 -63.39 -39.53
C GLU A 9 23.25 -62.30 -39.34
N ILE A 10 22.77 -61.03 -39.31
CA ILE A 10 23.59 -59.88 -38.97
C ILE A 10 22.80 -58.98 -38.00
N THR A 11 23.47 -58.55 -36.95
CA THR A 11 22.93 -57.55 -36.03
C THR A 11 23.69 -56.24 -36.25
N LEU A 12 22.95 -55.19 -36.46
CA LEU A 12 23.44 -53.82 -36.53
C LEU A 12 23.04 -53.07 -35.26
N TYR A 13 23.90 -52.17 -34.85
CA TYR A 13 23.70 -51.31 -33.67
C TYR A 13 23.68 -49.86 -34.11
N CYS A 14 22.76 -49.09 -33.57
CA CYS A 14 22.64 -47.65 -33.79
C CYS A 14 22.61 -46.96 -32.44
N ARG A 15 23.38 -45.91 -32.30
CA ARG A 15 23.38 -45.00 -31.13
C ARG A 15 23.38 -43.57 -31.63
N GLU A 16 22.62 -42.74 -30.97
CA GLU A 16 22.68 -41.32 -31.20
C GLU A 16 24.05 -40.76 -30.73
N THR A 17 24.65 -39.86 -31.50
CA THR A 17 25.96 -39.25 -31.21
C THR A 17 25.89 -37.76 -30.94
N ALA A 18 24.74 -37.13 -31.25
CA ALA A 18 24.43 -35.77 -30.95
C ALA A 18 22.91 -35.61 -30.95
N ALA A 19 22.35 -34.98 -29.93
CA ALA A 19 20.97 -34.56 -29.88
C ALA A 19 20.79 -33.20 -30.57
N PRO A 20 19.57 -32.89 -31.07
CA PRO A 20 19.23 -31.54 -31.47
C PRO A 20 19.36 -30.54 -30.30
N ASP A 21 19.55 -29.25 -30.59
CA ASP A 21 19.59 -28.20 -29.56
C ASP A 21 18.31 -28.23 -28.70
N GLY A 22 18.48 -28.22 -27.38
CA GLY A 22 17.38 -28.27 -26.41
C GLY A 22 16.85 -29.67 -26.09
N TYR A 23 17.56 -30.75 -26.55
CA TYR A 23 17.18 -32.13 -26.27
C TYR A 23 18.32 -32.94 -25.63
N ILE A 24 17.95 -33.82 -24.70
CA ILE A 24 18.88 -34.75 -24.05
C ILE A 24 19.27 -35.83 -25.02
N LEU A 25 20.58 -36.11 -25.12
CA LEU A 25 21.11 -37.21 -25.92
C LEU A 25 20.51 -38.52 -25.44
N ASN A 26 19.87 -39.30 -26.37
CA ASN A 26 19.42 -40.65 -26.08
C ASN A 26 20.61 -41.61 -26.16
N ASP A 27 21.09 -42.09 -25.01
CA ASP A 27 22.26 -42.98 -24.90
C ASP A 27 21.92 -44.47 -25.13
N GLU A 28 20.63 -44.77 -25.41
CA GLU A 28 20.20 -46.15 -25.73
C GLU A 28 20.87 -46.66 -26.99
N VAL A 29 21.26 -47.92 -26.96
CA VAL A 29 21.78 -48.63 -28.16
C VAL A 29 20.67 -49.46 -28.77
N PHE A 30 20.17 -48.99 -29.90
CA PHE A 30 19.13 -49.67 -30.66
C PHE A 30 19.75 -50.79 -31.51
N THR A 31 19.12 -51.94 -31.53
CA THR A 31 19.59 -53.10 -32.29
C THR A 31 18.59 -53.50 -33.38
N LEU A 32 19.13 -53.92 -34.52
CA LEU A 32 18.36 -54.38 -35.63
C LEU A 32 19.00 -55.67 -36.16
N THR A 33 18.31 -56.84 -36.09
CA THR A 33 18.81 -58.10 -36.52
C THR A 33 18.10 -58.53 -37.81
N TRP A 34 18.92 -58.83 -38.86
CA TRP A 34 18.47 -59.34 -40.14
C TRP A 34 18.86 -60.79 -40.24
N LYS A 35 17.87 -61.68 -40.54
CA LYS A 35 18.11 -63.11 -40.79
C LYS A 35 18.10 -63.44 -42.29
N LYS A 36 19.05 -64.20 -42.74
CA LYS A 36 19.09 -64.65 -44.14
C LYS A 36 17.80 -65.34 -44.57
N ALA A 37 17.20 -66.16 -43.69
CA ALA A 37 15.93 -66.86 -43.94
C ALA A 37 14.78 -65.90 -44.26
N ASP A 38 14.78 -64.65 -43.68
CA ASP A 38 13.77 -63.64 -43.96
C ASP A 38 14.07 -62.87 -45.26
N TYR A 39 15.34 -62.65 -45.57
CA TYR A 39 15.78 -62.11 -46.87
C TYR A 39 15.38 -63.06 -48.00
N ASP A 40 15.59 -64.41 -47.86
CA ASP A 40 15.28 -65.41 -48.89
C ASP A 40 13.79 -65.42 -49.25
N LYS A 41 12.91 -65.03 -48.38
CA LYS A 41 11.42 -64.91 -48.57
C LYS A 41 11.00 -63.62 -49.27
N LEU A 42 11.88 -62.63 -49.42
CA LEU A 42 11.55 -61.35 -50.07
C LEU A 42 11.27 -61.60 -51.59
N SER A 43 10.47 -60.72 -52.16
CA SER A 43 10.28 -60.59 -53.60
C SER A 43 11.60 -60.23 -54.29
N ASP A 44 11.73 -60.53 -55.60
CA ASP A 44 12.91 -60.13 -56.37
C ASP A 44 13.14 -58.62 -56.40
N THR A 45 12.07 -57.87 -56.35
CA THR A 45 12.12 -56.41 -56.27
C THR A 45 12.69 -55.94 -54.92
N ASP A 46 12.22 -56.53 -53.81
CA ASP A 46 12.68 -56.19 -52.46
C ASP A 46 14.11 -56.68 -52.23
N LYS A 47 14.50 -57.87 -52.81
CA LYS A 47 15.88 -58.32 -52.77
C LYS A 47 16.84 -57.37 -53.51
N LYS A 48 16.35 -56.77 -54.61
CA LYS A 48 17.11 -55.80 -55.40
C LYS A 48 17.26 -54.45 -54.74
N ASN A 49 16.19 -54.00 -54.11
CA ASN A 49 16.12 -52.64 -53.47
C ASN A 49 16.54 -52.72 -51.99
N GLY A 50 16.53 -53.91 -51.36
CA GLY A 50 16.68 -54.05 -49.91
C GLY A 50 15.34 -53.79 -49.17
N LYS A 51 15.08 -54.56 -48.11
CA LYS A 51 13.96 -54.26 -47.20
C LYS A 51 14.36 -53.18 -46.19
N LEU A 52 13.58 -52.13 -46.15
CA LEU A 52 13.76 -51.11 -45.15
C LEU A 52 13.25 -51.56 -43.76
N GLN A 53 14.04 -51.40 -42.74
CA GLN A 53 13.64 -51.57 -41.35
C GLN A 53 14.16 -50.38 -40.55
N TRP A 54 13.48 -50.05 -39.47
CA TRP A 54 13.78 -48.92 -38.62
C TRP A 54 14.54 -49.38 -37.37
N PHE A 55 15.55 -48.59 -36.94
CA PHE A 55 16.05 -48.68 -35.59
C PHE A 55 15.08 -47.98 -34.63
N GLY A 56 14.88 -48.57 -33.45
CA GLY A 56 13.88 -48.08 -32.49
C GLY A 56 12.44 -48.56 -32.84
N SER A 57 11.45 -47.76 -32.58
CA SER A 57 10.05 -48.01 -32.89
C SER A 57 9.66 -47.45 -34.27
N GLU A 58 8.50 -47.89 -34.82
CA GLU A 58 7.93 -47.30 -36.04
C GLU A 58 7.61 -45.80 -35.87
N ASN A 59 7.46 -45.31 -34.59
CA ASN A 59 7.21 -43.92 -34.26
C ASN A 59 8.50 -43.10 -34.10
N GLY A 60 9.68 -43.70 -34.32
CA GLY A 60 10.98 -43.07 -34.21
C GLY A 60 11.69 -43.26 -32.87
N ILE A 61 12.87 -42.72 -32.77
CA ILE A 61 13.66 -42.60 -31.54
C ILE A 61 13.26 -41.26 -30.92
N VAL A 62 12.87 -41.27 -29.65
CA VAL A 62 12.41 -40.08 -28.93
C VAL A 62 13.58 -39.54 -28.12
N ASN A 63 13.89 -38.28 -28.31
CA ASN A 63 14.72 -37.50 -27.37
C ASN A 63 13.81 -36.78 -26.39
N GLU A 64 14.16 -36.86 -25.12
CA GLU A 64 13.55 -36.00 -24.13
C GLU A 64 14.05 -34.57 -24.36
N HIS A 65 13.15 -33.59 -24.27
CA HIS A 65 13.54 -32.19 -24.24
C HIS A 65 14.43 -32.01 -23.01
N GLU A 66 15.55 -31.27 -23.13
CA GLU A 66 16.26 -30.81 -21.95
C GLU A 66 15.21 -30.05 -21.10
N SER A 67 14.75 -30.69 -20.02
CA SER A 67 14.10 -29.95 -18.96
C SER A 67 15.14 -28.90 -18.54
N ASN A 68 14.85 -27.63 -18.80
CA ASN A 68 15.76 -26.53 -18.56
C ASN A 68 16.56 -26.79 -17.26
N PRO A 69 17.87 -27.19 -17.35
CA PRO A 69 18.64 -27.50 -16.14
C PRO A 69 18.86 -26.26 -15.27
N SER A 70 18.47 -25.10 -15.79
CA SER A 70 18.67 -23.79 -15.17
C SER A 70 17.53 -23.32 -14.28
N GLY A 71 16.43 -24.03 -14.15
CA GLY A 71 15.37 -23.57 -13.23
C GLY A 71 14.00 -23.35 -13.88
N TRP A 72 13.10 -22.72 -13.16
CA TRP A 72 11.75 -22.43 -13.61
C TRP A 72 11.36 -20.98 -13.29
N ASN A 73 10.64 -20.36 -14.22
CA ASN A 73 10.27 -18.94 -14.10
C ASN A 73 8.96 -18.76 -13.34
N LEU A 74 8.93 -17.71 -12.54
CA LEU A 74 7.72 -17.16 -11.93
C LEU A 74 7.65 -15.67 -12.20
N ARG A 75 6.45 -15.11 -12.24
CA ARG A 75 6.23 -13.67 -12.37
C ARG A 75 5.43 -13.11 -11.22
N ALA A 76 5.77 -11.90 -10.84
CA ALA A 76 5.09 -11.13 -9.80
C ALA A 76 4.75 -9.74 -10.30
N GLN A 77 3.64 -9.18 -9.80
CA GLN A 77 3.22 -7.82 -10.05
C GLN A 77 2.48 -7.28 -8.82
N ILE A 78 2.43 -5.98 -8.66
CA ILE A 78 1.74 -5.31 -7.57
C ILE A 78 0.70 -4.37 -8.16
N LYS A 79 -0.47 -4.30 -7.52
CA LYS A 79 -1.48 -3.28 -7.78
C LYS A 79 -1.54 -2.32 -6.61
N LYS A 80 -1.38 -1.04 -6.87
CA LYS A 80 -1.41 0.04 -5.90
C LYS A 80 -2.63 0.94 -6.11
N VAL A 81 -3.33 1.26 -5.01
CA VAL A 81 -4.53 2.11 -5.02
C VAL A 81 -4.54 3.08 -3.84
N ASP A 82 -5.35 4.13 -3.96
CA ASP A 82 -5.62 5.08 -2.88
C ASP A 82 -6.85 4.66 -2.03
N ASP A 83 -7.25 5.51 -1.06
CA ASP A 83 -8.44 5.32 -0.20
C ASP A 83 -9.77 5.15 -0.97
N ASP A 84 -9.84 5.61 -2.22
CA ASP A 84 -11.02 5.55 -3.07
C ASP A 84 -10.95 4.40 -4.08
N ASN A 85 -9.98 3.47 -3.93
CA ASN A 85 -9.65 2.39 -4.88
C ASN A 85 -9.25 2.89 -6.29
N LYS A 86 -8.74 4.12 -6.39
CA LYS A 86 -8.18 4.64 -7.64
C LYS A 86 -6.73 4.22 -7.76
N PRO A 87 -6.26 3.99 -9.00
CA PRO A 87 -4.84 3.74 -9.25
C PRO A 87 -3.95 4.81 -8.61
N LEU A 88 -2.84 4.36 -8.00
CA LEU A 88 -1.88 5.25 -7.35
C LEU A 88 -0.47 4.96 -7.89
N ALA A 89 0.11 5.96 -8.56
CA ALA A 89 1.46 5.91 -9.11
C ALA A 89 2.53 6.22 -8.05
N ASP A 90 3.79 5.97 -8.40
CA ASP A 90 5.01 6.36 -7.67
C ASP A 90 5.20 5.69 -6.29
N ALA A 91 4.45 4.63 -5.98
CA ALA A 91 4.76 3.79 -4.83
C ALA A 91 5.91 2.82 -5.17
N VAL A 92 6.92 2.73 -4.31
CA VAL A 92 8.10 1.88 -4.51
C VAL A 92 8.04 0.66 -3.60
N PHE A 93 8.31 -0.51 -4.17
CA PHE A 93 8.27 -1.79 -3.47
C PHE A 93 9.57 -2.56 -3.63
N GLY A 94 10.12 -3.06 -2.53
CA GLY A 94 11.16 -4.07 -2.55
C GLY A 94 10.56 -5.47 -2.65
N ILE A 95 11.20 -6.35 -3.44
CA ILE A 95 10.90 -7.77 -3.52
C ILE A 95 12.04 -8.53 -2.87
N TYR A 96 11.73 -9.48 -1.98
CA TYR A 96 12.68 -10.15 -1.10
C TYR A 96 12.51 -11.66 -1.10
N THR A 97 13.58 -12.39 -0.81
CA THR A 97 13.57 -13.84 -0.67
C THR A 97 13.32 -14.31 0.76
N ASN A 98 13.29 -13.41 1.75
CA ASN A 98 12.97 -13.72 3.14
C ASN A 98 11.93 -12.75 3.74
N GLU A 99 11.27 -13.17 4.81
CA GLU A 99 10.18 -12.45 5.49
C GLU A 99 10.67 -11.19 6.22
N THR A 100 11.96 -11.13 6.59
CA THR A 100 12.51 -9.96 7.28
C THR A 100 12.74 -8.78 6.34
N CYS A 101 12.68 -9.01 5.03
CA CYS A 101 12.87 -8.00 4.00
C CYS A 101 14.16 -7.17 4.22
N ASP A 102 15.24 -7.86 4.58
CA ASP A 102 16.55 -7.23 4.74
C ASP A 102 17.22 -6.97 3.38
N GLU A 103 18.16 -6.03 3.37
CA GLU A 103 18.85 -5.57 2.15
C GLU A 103 19.55 -6.72 1.39
N ASP A 104 20.13 -7.68 2.11
CA ASP A 104 20.84 -8.82 1.50
C ASP A 104 19.89 -9.81 0.78
N SER A 105 18.58 -9.77 1.10
CA SER A 105 17.56 -10.63 0.51
C SER A 105 16.77 -9.95 -0.61
N GLN A 106 17.02 -8.67 -0.89
CA GLN A 106 16.33 -7.93 -1.94
C GLN A 106 16.75 -8.43 -3.34
N VAL A 107 15.78 -8.80 -4.16
CA VAL A 107 15.98 -9.29 -5.51
C VAL A 107 15.46 -8.36 -6.59
N ALA A 108 14.58 -7.42 -6.24
CA ALA A 108 14.10 -6.38 -7.15
C ALA A 108 13.53 -5.17 -6.38
N GLU A 109 13.38 -4.07 -7.13
CA GLU A 109 12.63 -2.89 -6.76
C GLU A 109 11.65 -2.57 -7.88
N LEU A 110 10.39 -2.32 -7.54
CA LEU A 110 9.31 -2.08 -8.48
C LEU A 110 8.57 -0.79 -8.11
N THR A 111 8.23 0.01 -9.11
CA THR A 111 7.46 1.26 -8.89
C THR A 111 6.11 1.16 -9.60
N SER A 112 5.04 1.60 -8.95
CA SER A 112 3.70 1.62 -9.55
C SER A 112 3.59 2.74 -10.60
N GLY A 113 2.98 2.41 -11.73
CA GLY A 113 2.69 3.35 -12.82
C GLY A 113 1.36 4.08 -12.65
N GLU A 114 0.99 4.90 -13.65
CA GLU A 114 -0.26 5.69 -13.69
C GLU A 114 -1.54 4.85 -13.60
N ASP A 115 -1.47 3.59 -14.01
CA ASP A 115 -2.57 2.61 -13.91
C ASP A 115 -2.61 1.89 -12.54
N GLY A 116 -1.67 2.22 -11.66
CA GLY A 116 -1.49 1.61 -10.35
C GLY A 116 -0.81 0.25 -10.40
N LEU A 117 -0.37 -0.23 -11.55
CA LEU A 117 0.36 -1.49 -11.67
C LEU A 117 1.87 -1.22 -11.71
N THR A 118 2.65 -2.12 -11.13
CA THR A 118 4.10 -2.15 -11.37
C THR A 118 4.38 -2.84 -12.70
N ASP A 119 5.60 -2.73 -13.20
CA ASP A 119 6.08 -3.67 -14.20
C ASP A 119 6.04 -5.10 -13.62
N GLU A 120 5.93 -6.10 -14.52
CA GLU A 120 6.03 -7.50 -14.14
C GLU A 120 7.50 -7.84 -13.82
N PHE A 121 7.72 -8.41 -12.65
CA PHE A 121 9.01 -8.92 -12.24
C PHE A 121 9.10 -10.43 -12.50
N THR A 122 10.16 -10.89 -13.14
CA THR A 122 10.44 -12.31 -13.37
C THR A 122 11.56 -12.76 -12.44
N TYR A 123 11.35 -13.92 -11.78
CA TYR A 123 12.35 -14.57 -10.94
C TYR A 123 12.56 -15.98 -11.43
N GLU A 124 13.84 -16.37 -11.60
CA GLU A 124 14.22 -17.73 -11.97
C GLU A 124 14.54 -18.53 -10.70
N ALA A 125 13.75 -19.57 -10.45
CA ALA A 125 13.93 -20.49 -9.35
C ALA A 125 14.83 -21.65 -9.79
N ASP A 126 15.69 -22.14 -8.89
CA ASP A 126 16.49 -23.33 -9.11
C ASP A 126 15.57 -24.56 -9.36
N ALA A 127 15.94 -25.42 -10.31
CA ALA A 127 15.19 -26.63 -10.64
C ALA A 127 14.98 -27.58 -9.44
N ALA A 128 15.84 -27.53 -8.43
CA ALA A 128 15.75 -28.34 -7.22
C ALA A 128 14.71 -27.81 -6.21
N ASN A 129 14.18 -26.60 -6.43
CA ASN A 129 13.19 -26.01 -5.54
C ASN A 129 11.78 -26.46 -5.92
N ASP A 130 11.10 -27.15 -5.02
CA ASP A 130 9.69 -27.52 -5.20
C ASP A 130 8.75 -26.30 -5.10
N SER A 131 9.17 -25.28 -4.38
CA SER A 131 8.43 -24.02 -4.23
C SER A 131 9.34 -22.85 -3.89
N ILE A 132 8.92 -21.64 -4.28
CA ILE A 132 9.53 -20.36 -3.93
C ILE A 132 8.48 -19.47 -3.29
N THR A 133 8.82 -18.87 -2.16
CA THR A 133 8.05 -17.79 -1.55
C THR A 133 8.85 -16.51 -1.66
N LEU A 134 8.26 -15.50 -2.29
CA LEU A 134 8.79 -14.14 -2.32
C LEU A 134 7.93 -13.25 -1.41
N TYR A 135 8.58 -12.23 -0.89
CA TYR A 135 7.99 -11.23 0.00
C TYR A 135 8.06 -9.86 -0.66
N CYS A 136 7.06 -9.05 -0.40
CA CYS A 136 6.95 -7.70 -0.93
C CYS A 136 6.67 -6.73 0.21
N LYS A 137 7.39 -5.62 0.24
CA LYS A 137 7.20 -4.53 1.19
C LYS A 137 7.30 -3.20 0.48
N GLU A 138 6.41 -2.26 0.80
CA GLU A 138 6.56 -0.88 0.34
C GLU A 138 7.75 -0.23 1.03
N THR A 139 8.63 0.40 0.26
CA THR A 139 9.85 1.07 0.73
C THR A 139 9.75 2.58 0.64
N ASP A 140 8.89 3.09 -0.25
CA ASP A 140 8.58 4.51 -0.36
C ASP A 140 7.12 4.70 -0.82
N ALA A 141 6.43 5.66 -0.21
CA ALA A 141 5.06 5.98 -0.56
C ALA A 141 5.00 7.22 -1.47
N PRO A 142 3.97 7.34 -2.33
CA PRO A 142 3.77 8.56 -3.11
C PRO A 142 3.61 9.80 -2.25
N ASP A 143 4.00 10.96 -2.77
CA ASP A 143 3.91 12.24 -2.06
C ASP A 143 2.52 12.49 -1.47
N GLY A 144 2.48 12.74 -0.16
CA GLY A 144 1.26 13.03 0.58
C GLY A 144 0.49 11.80 1.08
N TYR A 145 1.02 10.61 0.87
CA TYR A 145 0.45 9.37 1.38
C TYR A 145 1.33 8.76 2.48
N ASP A 146 0.71 8.02 3.38
CA ASP A 146 1.43 7.26 4.40
C ASP A 146 1.82 5.90 3.82
N ILE A 147 3.05 5.46 4.13
CA ILE A 147 3.58 4.17 3.70
C ILE A 147 2.81 3.01 4.34
N ASP A 148 2.56 1.94 3.58
CA ASP A 148 2.08 0.67 4.12
C ASP A 148 3.28 -0.19 4.55
N ASP A 149 3.47 -0.33 5.85
CA ASP A 149 4.60 -1.07 6.45
C ASP A 149 4.40 -2.60 6.48
N LYS A 150 3.28 -3.11 5.93
CA LYS A 150 2.98 -4.54 5.88
C LYS A 150 3.90 -5.26 4.90
N VAL A 151 4.22 -6.50 5.27
CA VAL A 151 4.89 -7.45 4.38
C VAL A 151 3.84 -8.39 3.77
N TYR A 152 3.83 -8.47 2.46
CA TYR A 152 3.00 -9.37 1.67
C TYR A 152 3.84 -10.51 1.13
N SER A 153 3.27 -11.71 1.04
CA SER A 153 3.97 -12.86 0.49
C SER A 153 3.17 -13.57 -0.59
N GLN A 154 3.88 -14.18 -1.54
CA GLN A 154 3.32 -15.07 -2.53
C GLN A 154 4.20 -16.30 -2.70
N THR A 155 3.58 -17.46 -2.83
CA THR A 155 4.27 -18.73 -3.04
C THR A 155 3.91 -19.28 -4.42
N TRP A 156 4.92 -19.68 -5.18
CA TRP A 156 4.80 -20.41 -6.44
C TRP A 156 5.32 -21.82 -6.23
N THR A 157 4.70 -22.80 -6.88
CA THR A 157 5.15 -24.19 -6.83
C THR A 157 5.61 -24.67 -8.21
N HIS A 158 6.59 -25.56 -8.23
CA HIS A 158 7.07 -26.16 -9.46
C HIS A 158 5.97 -26.96 -10.19
N ASP A 159 5.00 -27.52 -9.43
CA ASP A 159 3.86 -28.22 -10.02
C ASP A 159 2.91 -27.26 -10.74
N GLU A 160 2.67 -26.03 -10.21
CA GLU A 160 1.92 -25.00 -10.94
C GLU A 160 2.62 -24.61 -12.24
N TYR A 161 3.95 -24.48 -12.21
CA TYR A 161 4.75 -24.17 -13.39
C TYR A 161 4.67 -25.31 -14.45
N LYS A 162 4.84 -26.57 -14.04
CA LYS A 162 4.72 -27.73 -14.93
C LYS A 162 3.35 -27.89 -15.57
N ALA A 163 2.30 -27.39 -14.93
CA ALA A 163 0.94 -27.41 -15.45
C ALA A 163 0.67 -26.34 -16.53
N LEU A 164 1.59 -25.41 -16.74
CA LEU A 164 1.51 -24.38 -17.79
C LEU A 164 1.80 -25.00 -19.16
N SER A 165 1.27 -24.39 -20.23
CA SER A 165 1.69 -24.70 -21.60
C SER A 165 3.17 -24.32 -21.80
N ALA A 166 3.84 -24.88 -22.80
CA ALA A 166 5.24 -24.57 -23.10
C ALA A 166 5.48 -23.07 -23.36
N GLU A 167 4.54 -22.39 -24.00
CA GLU A 167 4.59 -20.94 -24.24
C GLU A 167 4.47 -20.15 -22.94
N GLU A 168 3.60 -20.57 -22.01
CA GLU A 168 3.45 -19.93 -20.71
C GLU A 168 4.63 -20.20 -19.76
N GLN A 169 5.32 -21.34 -19.91
CA GLN A 169 6.50 -21.67 -19.12
C GLN A 169 7.68 -20.74 -19.42
N GLU A 170 7.81 -20.24 -20.66
CA GLU A 170 8.83 -19.25 -21.02
C GLU A 170 8.74 -18.00 -20.14
N ASN A 171 7.53 -17.60 -19.80
CA ASN A 171 7.26 -16.39 -19.00
C ASN A 171 7.01 -16.69 -17.52
N GLY A 172 6.60 -17.92 -17.17
CA GLY A 172 6.25 -18.32 -15.82
C GLY A 172 4.85 -17.88 -15.35
N LYS A 173 4.41 -18.39 -14.20
CA LYS A 173 3.10 -18.09 -13.61
C LYS A 173 3.08 -16.72 -12.98
N LEU A 174 2.22 -15.81 -13.46
CA LEU A 174 2.00 -14.52 -12.84
C LEU A 174 1.12 -14.63 -11.57
N LYS A 175 1.57 -14.04 -10.47
CA LYS A 175 0.78 -13.83 -9.25
C LYS A 175 0.92 -12.39 -8.76
N MET A 176 -0.15 -11.86 -8.15
CA MET A 176 -0.17 -10.52 -7.58
C MET A 176 0.21 -10.58 -6.10
N PHE A 177 1.00 -9.61 -5.63
CA PHE A 177 1.18 -9.40 -4.19
C PHE A 177 0.00 -8.60 -3.62
N GLY A 178 -0.33 -8.91 -2.37
CA GLY A 178 -1.37 -8.20 -1.63
C GLY A 178 -2.81 -8.59 -1.97
N PRO A 179 -3.79 -7.78 -1.56
CA PRO A 179 -5.21 -8.00 -1.83
C PRO A 179 -5.55 -7.89 -3.31
N VAL A 180 -6.62 -8.57 -3.74
CA VAL A 180 -7.12 -8.54 -5.13
C VAL A 180 -7.46 -7.12 -5.59
N ASP A 181 -7.99 -6.29 -4.68
CA ASP A 181 -8.35 -4.90 -4.98
C ASP A 181 -7.15 -3.96 -5.02
N GLY A 182 -6.00 -4.42 -4.54
CA GLY A 182 -4.73 -3.69 -4.50
C GLY A 182 -4.26 -3.36 -3.08
N ILE A 183 -2.99 -2.97 -2.96
CA ILE A 183 -2.40 -2.45 -1.72
C ILE A 183 -2.80 -0.98 -1.61
N VAL A 184 -3.37 -0.59 -0.45
CA VAL A 184 -3.90 0.77 -0.24
C VAL A 184 -2.88 1.63 0.49
N ASN A 185 -2.59 2.85 -0.02
CA ASN A 185 -2.01 3.89 0.81
C ASN A 185 -3.08 4.92 1.18
N HIS A 186 -2.99 5.38 2.42
CA HIS A 186 -3.90 6.37 2.97
C HIS A 186 -3.32 7.77 2.80
N LEU A 187 -4.13 8.69 2.25
CA LEU A 187 -3.75 10.09 2.14
C LEU A 187 -3.56 10.71 3.52
N SER A 188 -2.36 11.21 3.82
CA SER A 188 -2.09 12.03 5.00
C SER A 188 -2.88 13.33 4.93
N TRP A 189 -3.54 13.72 6.01
CA TRP A 189 -4.34 14.92 6.00
C TRP A 189 -4.26 15.71 7.31
N ARG A 190 -4.59 16.99 7.24
CA ARG A 190 -4.56 17.90 8.37
C ARG A 190 -5.75 18.82 8.38
N VAL A 191 -6.06 19.34 9.57
CA VAL A 191 -7.12 20.32 9.82
C VAL A 191 -6.56 21.54 10.50
N ARG A 192 -7.20 22.69 10.28
CA ARG A 192 -6.82 23.95 10.93
C ARG A 192 -8.02 24.54 11.65
N MET A 193 -7.77 25.14 12.81
CA MET A 193 -8.82 25.71 13.63
C MET A 193 -8.38 26.96 14.35
N ASN A 194 -9.32 27.84 14.59
CA ASN A 194 -9.18 29.02 15.42
C ASN A 194 -10.47 29.29 16.21
N VAL A 195 -10.48 30.29 17.05
CA VAL A 195 -11.66 30.82 17.74
C VAL A 195 -11.83 32.31 17.48
N LYS A 196 -13.07 32.76 17.57
CA LYS A 196 -13.42 34.18 17.65
C LYS A 196 -14.01 34.47 19.03
N LYS A 197 -13.59 35.56 19.63
CA LYS A 197 -14.08 36.04 20.94
C LYS A 197 -14.68 37.41 20.84
N ILE A 198 -15.91 37.58 21.34
CA ILE A 198 -16.67 38.84 21.32
C ILE A 198 -17.43 39.03 22.63
N ASN A 199 -17.84 40.28 22.89
CA ASN A 199 -18.80 40.58 23.94
C ASN A 199 -20.25 40.57 23.39
N LYS A 200 -21.25 40.82 24.26
CA LYS A 200 -22.67 40.90 23.88
C LYS A 200 -22.99 41.98 22.85
N LYS A 201 -22.12 43.00 22.71
CA LYS A 201 -22.25 44.05 21.69
C LYS A 201 -21.58 43.69 20.36
N LYS A 202 -21.07 42.43 20.24
CA LYS A 202 -20.28 41.93 19.10
C LYS A 202 -18.94 42.66 18.93
N GLU A 203 -18.42 43.31 19.94
CA GLU A 203 -17.10 43.91 19.93
C GLU A 203 -16.02 42.84 20.19
N PRO A 204 -14.86 42.88 19.49
CA PRO A 204 -13.80 41.86 19.64
C PRO A 204 -13.15 41.94 21.02
N LEU A 205 -12.76 40.80 21.56
CA LEU A 205 -12.11 40.67 22.84
C LEU A 205 -10.74 39.99 22.72
N ALA A 206 -9.68 40.68 23.11
CA ALA A 206 -8.31 40.17 23.12
C ALA A 206 -7.95 39.49 24.45
N GLY A 207 -7.01 38.55 24.40
CA GLY A 207 -6.40 37.92 25.58
C GLY A 207 -7.20 36.78 26.21
N ALA A 208 -8.29 36.34 25.58
CA ALA A 208 -8.93 35.09 25.94
C ALA A 208 -8.04 33.91 25.57
N GLN A 209 -8.02 32.86 26.41
CA GLN A 209 -7.31 31.63 26.11
C GLN A 209 -8.31 30.45 26.06
N PHE A 210 -8.11 29.61 25.06
CA PHE A 210 -8.91 28.43 24.83
C PHE A 210 -8.00 27.22 24.67
N GLU A 211 -8.45 26.08 25.10
CA GLU A 211 -7.77 24.80 24.90
C GLU A 211 -8.60 23.91 23.99
N VAL A 212 -7.92 23.23 23.06
CA VAL A 212 -8.51 22.31 22.07
C VAL A 212 -8.17 20.89 22.48
N TYR A 213 -9.16 19.97 22.30
CA TYR A 213 -9.08 18.57 22.72
C TYR A 213 -9.66 17.63 21.66
N GLY A 214 -9.19 16.39 21.69
CA GLY A 214 -9.69 15.29 20.85
C GLY A 214 -10.99 14.65 21.38
N ASP A 215 -11.41 14.95 22.62
CA ASP A 215 -12.62 14.39 23.23
C ASP A 215 -13.55 15.42 23.82
N LYS A 216 -14.85 15.07 23.94
CA LYS A 216 -15.92 15.94 24.47
C LYS A 216 -15.73 16.32 25.94
N ASN A 217 -15.06 15.47 26.72
CA ASN A 217 -14.82 15.72 28.15
C ASN A 217 -13.65 16.68 28.37
N CYS A 218 -12.96 17.08 27.31
CA CYS A 218 -11.75 17.89 27.36
C CYS A 218 -10.73 17.32 28.32
N SER A 219 -10.44 16.02 28.17
CA SER A 219 -9.51 15.26 28.99
C SER A 219 -8.06 15.70 28.72
N SER A 220 -7.23 15.75 29.74
CA SER A 220 -5.84 16.20 29.59
C SER A 220 -4.99 15.29 28.69
N SER A 221 -5.34 14.00 28.56
CA SER A 221 -4.71 13.07 27.63
C SER A 221 -4.98 13.40 26.15
N GLU A 222 -6.08 14.11 25.89
CA GLU A 222 -6.55 14.45 24.55
C GLU A 222 -6.29 15.93 24.19
N PHE A 223 -5.41 16.60 24.96
CA PHE A 223 -5.04 17.99 24.73
C PHE A 223 -4.23 18.14 23.45
N ILE A 224 -4.67 19.07 22.58
CA ILE A 224 -4.06 19.33 21.26
C ILE A 224 -3.27 20.64 21.27
N GLY A 225 -3.82 21.71 21.86
CA GLY A 225 -3.13 22.99 21.88
C GLY A 225 -3.96 24.14 22.44
N THR A 226 -3.33 25.32 22.52
CA THR A 226 -3.92 26.55 23.08
C THR A 226 -4.09 27.62 22.01
N LEU A 227 -5.27 28.21 21.98
CA LEU A 227 -5.64 29.36 21.14
C LEU A 227 -5.72 30.64 22.03
N THR A 228 -5.12 31.72 21.56
CA THR A 228 -5.15 33.00 22.29
C THR A 228 -5.64 34.10 21.36
N THR A 229 -6.67 34.89 21.77
CA THR A 229 -7.28 35.91 20.93
C THR A 229 -6.48 37.19 20.88
N GLY A 230 -6.35 37.77 19.68
CA GLY A 230 -5.73 39.05 19.38
C GLY A 230 -6.71 40.21 19.48
N GLN A 231 -6.26 41.42 19.08
CA GLN A 231 -7.04 42.66 19.15
C GLN A 231 -8.30 42.68 18.29
N ASP A 232 -8.30 41.86 17.23
CA ASP A 232 -9.44 41.65 16.33
C ASP A 232 -10.44 40.60 16.85
N GLY A 233 -10.17 40.03 18.03
CA GLY A 233 -10.96 38.97 18.64
C GLY A 233 -10.71 37.59 18.03
N MET A 234 -9.86 37.47 16.98
CA MET A 234 -9.47 36.18 16.41
C MET A 234 -8.25 35.62 17.12
N SER A 235 -8.17 34.32 17.29
CA SER A 235 -6.99 33.66 17.83
C SER A 235 -5.94 33.37 16.75
N ASN A 236 -4.75 32.95 17.21
CA ASN A 236 -3.85 32.18 16.37
C ASN A 236 -4.55 30.93 15.80
N THR A 237 -4.00 30.36 14.75
CA THR A 237 -4.46 29.08 14.14
C THR A 237 -3.62 27.94 14.66
N ILE A 238 -4.25 26.82 15.03
CA ILE A 238 -3.61 25.54 15.27
C ILE A 238 -3.81 24.67 14.01
N SER A 239 -2.74 23.99 13.57
CA SER A 239 -2.79 22.91 12.57
C SER A 239 -2.60 21.58 13.30
N PHE A 240 -3.45 20.61 12.99
CA PHE A 240 -3.43 19.28 13.59
C PHE A 240 -3.41 18.22 12.48
N ALA A 241 -2.40 17.34 12.52
CA ALA A 241 -2.32 16.19 11.63
C ALA A 241 -3.29 15.12 12.13
N VAL A 242 -4.09 14.55 11.23
CA VAL A 242 -5.08 13.52 11.53
C VAL A 242 -4.52 12.21 11.03
N ASP A 243 -4.75 11.12 11.79
CA ASP A 243 -4.43 9.77 11.36
C ASP A 243 -5.00 9.49 9.96
N SER A 244 -4.17 9.01 9.05
CA SER A 244 -4.50 8.89 7.63
C SER A 244 -5.63 7.89 7.36
N ALA A 245 -5.83 6.87 8.19
CA ALA A 245 -6.94 5.94 8.10
C ALA A 245 -8.27 6.54 8.58
N THR A 246 -8.22 7.68 9.31
CA THR A 246 -9.41 8.37 9.82
C THR A 246 -10.08 9.19 8.72
N THR A 247 -11.36 8.96 8.48
CA THR A 247 -12.15 9.68 7.45
C THR A 247 -12.83 10.93 7.96
N SER A 248 -13.06 11.05 9.28
CA SER A 248 -13.69 12.20 9.92
C SER A 248 -13.20 12.35 11.36
N ILE A 249 -12.97 13.58 11.83
CA ILE A 249 -12.57 13.89 13.20
C ILE A 249 -13.42 15.01 13.77
N THR A 250 -13.82 14.88 15.04
CA THR A 250 -14.45 15.98 15.80
C THR A 250 -13.52 16.44 16.91
N LEU A 251 -13.30 17.76 16.99
CA LEU A 251 -12.47 18.40 17.98
C LEU A 251 -13.34 19.31 18.86
N TRP A 252 -12.96 19.48 20.13
CA TRP A 252 -13.70 20.27 21.11
C TRP A 252 -12.82 21.38 21.67
N CYS A 253 -13.45 22.51 22.02
CA CYS A 253 -12.78 23.70 22.50
C CYS A 253 -13.53 24.29 23.66
N LYS A 254 -12.82 24.65 24.74
CA LYS A 254 -13.34 25.38 25.90
C LYS A 254 -12.46 26.56 26.27
N GLU A 255 -13.06 27.62 26.82
CA GLU A 255 -12.31 28.73 27.37
C GLU A 255 -11.66 28.34 28.70
N THR A 256 -10.38 28.65 28.87
CA THR A 256 -9.62 28.42 30.10
C THR A 256 -9.20 29.71 30.80
N LYS A 257 -9.24 30.84 30.07
CA LYS A 257 -8.99 32.16 30.64
C LYS A 257 -9.80 33.21 29.87
N ALA A 258 -10.64 33.94 30.60
CA ALA A 258 -11.40 35.06 30.04
C ALA A 258 -10.55 36.34 29.88
N PRO A 259 -10.95 37.25 28.98
CA PRO A 259 -10.38 38.58 28.91
C PRO A 259 -10.56 39.37 30.24
N LYS A 260 -9.71 40.37 30.49
CA LYS A 260 -9.82 41.18 31.69
C LYS A 260 -11.17 41.90 31.73
N GLY A 261 -11.90 41.75 32.85
CA GLY A 261 -13.22 42.35 33.06
C GLY A 261 -14.39 41.48 32.59
N TYR A 262 -14.14 40.25 32.18
CA TYR A 262 -15.15 39.30 31.71
C TYR A 262 -15.17 38.01 32.54
N LEU A 263 -16.32 37.33 32.57
CA LEU A 263 -16.48 36.02 33.17
C LEU A 263 -16.14 34.97 32.15
N ILE A 264 -15.43 33.91 32.60
CA ILE A 264 -15.10 32.74 31.72
C ILE A 264 -16.37 32.03 31.21
N SER A 265 -16.42 31.76 29.93
CA SER A 265 -17.50 30.99 29.33
C SER A 265 -17.42 29.53 29.76
N LYS A 266 -18.59 28.92 30.05
CA LYS A 266 -18.71 27.48 30.31
C LYS A 266 -19.07 26.69 29.06
N GLU A 267 -19.19 27.36 27.95
CA GLU A 267 -19.49 26.74 26.66
C GLU A 267 -18.35 25.84 26.20
N ILE A 268 -18.68 24.63 25.70
CA ILE A 268 -17.78 23.76 24.97
C ILE A 268 -18.29 23.70 23.55
N ALA A 269 -17.54 24.23 22.60
CA ALA A 269 -17.85 24.17 21.18
C ALA A 269 -17.14 23.00 20.52
N SER A 270 -17.68 22.50 19.41
CA SER A 270 -17.04 21.44 18.62
C SER A 270 -16.99 21.80 17.14
N LEU A 271 -16.01 21.23 16.45
CA LEU A 271 -15.87 21.27 15.00
C LEU A 271 -15.65 19.85 14.49
N THR A 272 -16.40 19.48 13.47
CA THR A 272 -16.17 18.23 12.73
C THR A 272 -15.53 18.55 11.39
N PHE A 273 -14.52 17.77 11.02
CA PHE A 273 -13.80 17.85 9.75
C PHE A 273 -13.87 16.49 9.07
N ASP A 274 -14.10 16.50 7.76
CA ASP A 274 -14.11 15.32 6.93
C ASP A 274 -12.91 15.31 5.97
N LYS A 275 -12.29 14.15 5.77
CA LYS A 275 -11.15 13.98 4.85
C LYS A 275 -11.47 14.44 3.42
N SER A 276 -12.75 14.31 3.01
CA SER A 276 -13.24 14.80 1.72
C SER A 276 -13.09 16.31 1.52
N GLU A 277 -13.17 17.09 2.62
CA GLU A 277 -12.92 18.54 2.56
C GLU A 277 -11.44 18.82 2.23
N TYR A 278 -10.53 18.06 2.85
CA TYR A 278 -9.10 18.15 2.56
C TYR A 278 -8.79 17.74 1.11
N LYS A 279 -9.35 16.62 0.64
CA LYS A 279 -9.21 16.15 -0.75
C LYS A 279 -9.69 17.22 -1.76
N THR A 280 -10.78 17.93 -1.43
CA THR A 280 -11.30 19.01 -2.27
C THR A 280 -10.33 20.18 -2.36
N LEU A 281 -9.71 20.58 -1.24
CA LEU A 281 -8.70 21.63 -1.20
C LEU A 281 -7.42 21.23 -1.91
N LEU A 282 -6.98 19.99 -1.72
CA LEU A 282 -5.80 19.44 -2.40
C LEU A 282 -5.98 19.46 -3.93
N ALA A 283 -7.15 19.09 -4.43
CA ALA A 283 -7.49 19.17 -5.86
C ALA A 283 -7.49 20.61 -6.40
N GLN A 284 -7.61 21.63 -5.52
CA GLN A 284 -7.49 23.05 -5.84
C GLN A 284 -6.06 23.58 -5.66
N GLY A 285 -5.08 22.70 -5.34
CA GLY A 285 -3.68 23.05 -5.14
C GLY A 285 -3.34 23.56 -3.74
N SER A 286 -4.20 23.37 -2.73
CA SER A 286 -3.94 23.76 -1.34
C SER A 286 -3.60 22.54 -0.48
N THR A 287 -2.43 22.59 0.18
CA THR A 287 -1.95 21.55 1.11
C THR A 287 -2.19 21.90 2.59
N GLU A 288 -2.76 23.08 2.87
CA GLU A 288 -2.87 23.60 4.25
C GLU A 288 -4.00 22.98 5.08
N GLY A 289 -4.93 22.30 4.47
CA GLY A 289 -6.12 21.73 5.11
C GLY A 289 -7.25 22.73 5.39
N PRO A 290 -8.48 22.24 5.64
CA PRO A 290 -9.63 23.07 5.90
C PRO A 290 -9.47 23.88 7.21
N LEU A 291 -9.81 25.17 7.17
CA LEU A 291 -9.83 26.06 8.33
C LEU A 291 -11.28 26.26 8.78
N LYS A 292 -11.55 25.95 10.06
CA LYS A 292 -12.85 26.21 10.69
C LYS A 292 -12.68 27.01 11.98
N THR A 293 -13.68 27.83 12.32
CA THR A 293 -13.71 28.65 13.53
C THR A 293 -14.70 28.03 14.54
N PHE A 294 -14.22 27.74 15.76
CA PHE A 294 -15.09 27.26 16.84
C PHE A 294 -16.16 28.32 17.19
N ALA A 295 -17.37 27.83 17.53
CA ALA A 295 -18.53 28.66 17.85
C ALA A 295 -18.95 29.63 16.72
N GLY A 296 -18.48 29.43 15.47
CA GLY A 296 -18.93 30.19 14.28
C GLY A 296 -18.88 31.70 14.42
N GLU A 297 -19.92 32.30 14.98
CA GLU A 297 -20.03 33.75 15.19
C GLU A 297 -19.16 34.26 16.34
N GLY A 298 -18.70 33.37 17.21
CA GLY A 298 -17.76 33.69 18.32
C GLY A 298 -18.31 33.31 19.69
N PHE A 299 -17.39 32.97 20.58
CA PHE A 299 -17.69 32.82 22.01
C PHE A 299 -18.02 34.16 22.62
N ILE A 300 -19.14 34.23 23.42
CA ILE A 300 -19.63 35.47 24.05
C ILE A 300 -19.38 35.37 25.53
N ASP A 301 -18.70 36.41 26.10
CA ASP A 301 -18.53 36.56 27.54
C ASP A 301 -19.44 37.64 28.12
N ASP A 302 -19.81 37.44 29.39
CA ASP A 302 -20.49 38.42 30.22
C ASP A 302 -19.47 39.30 30.92
N GLU A 303 -19.71 40.61 30.88
CA GLU A 303 -18.93 41.57 31.65
C GLU A 303 -19.11 41.33 33.17
N ILE A 304 -18.01 41.45 33.92
CA ILE A 304 -18.06 41.45 35.36
C ILE A 304 -18.70 42.76 35.79
N THR A 305 -19.92 42.69 36.32
CA THR A 305 -20.56 43.88 36.91
C THR A 305 -20.01 44.11 38.32
N PRO A 306 -19.30 45.21 38.58
CA PRO A 306 -18.81 45.47 39.93
C PRO A 306 -19.99 45.60 40.91
N PRO A 307 -19.86 45.12 42.15
CA PRO A 307 -20.91 45.30 43.13
C PRO A 307 -21.10 46.80 43.40
N THR A 308 -22.34 47.24 43.33
CA THR A 308 -22.67 48.62 43.72
C THR A 308 -22.74 48.70 45.23
N VAL A 309 -21.79 49.40 45.84
CA VAL A 309 -21.79 49.68 47.32
C VAL A 309 -22.49 50.98 47.54
N LYS A 310 -23.60 50.97 48.25
CA LYS A 310 -24.25 52.18 48.77
C LYS A 310 -23.87 52.31 50.23
N ILE A 311 -23.22 53.42 50.54
CA ILE A 311 -22.96 53.81 51.93
C ILE A 311 -24.06 54.83 52.30
N GLN A 312 -24.81 54.50 53.33
CA GLN A 312 -25.85 55.37 53.85
C GLN A 312 -25.43 55.87 55.28
N LYS A 313 -25.18 57.14 55.42
CA LYS A 313 -24.86 57.74 56.70
C LYS A 313 -26.13 58.30 57.25
N LYS A 314 -26.47 57.99 58.50
CA LYS A 314 -27.66 58.54 59.22
C LYS A 314 -27.19 59.39 60.40
N SER A 315 -27.95 60.40 60.64
CA SER A 315 -27.78 61.24 61.87
C SER A 315 -28.22 60.39 63.07
N THR A 316 -27.46 60.44 64.15
CA THR A 316 -27.81 59.77 65.42
C THR A 316 -28.87 60.58 66.20
N VAL A 317 -29.16 61.85 65.79
CA VAL A 317 -30.08 62.71 66.46
C VAL A 317 -31.45 62.72 65.79
N SER A 318 -31.51 62.68 64.42
CA SER A 318 -32.79 62.81 63.66
C SER A 318 -33.16 61.61 62.88
N ASN A 319 -32.30 60.57 62.81
CA ASN A 319 -32.45 59.39 61.96
C ASN A 319 -32.60 59.71 60.45
N GLU A 320 -32.27 60.97 60.06
CA GLU A 320 -32.29 61.42 58.68
C GLU A 320 -31.10 60.92 57.88
N ILE A 321 -31.30 60.64 56.56
CA ILE A 321 -30.21 60.26 55.63
C ILE A 321 -29.41 61.54 55.35
N LEU A 322 -28.12 61.53 55.61
CA LEU A 322 -27.20 62.62 55.28
C LEU A 322 -26.68 62.39 53.85
N GLU A 323 -27.00 63.30 52.94
CA GLU A 323 -26.39 63.30 51.61
C GLU A 323 -24.92 63.66 51.69
N LEU A 324 -24.04 62.83 51.26
CA LEU A 324 -22.62 63.10 51.12
C LEU A 324 -22.38 63.75 49.75
N SER A 325 -22.29 65.05 49.69
CA SER A 325 -21.74 65.75 48.53
C SER A 325 -20.21 65.76 48.60
N GLY A 326 -19.57 64.92 47.92
CA GLY A 326 -18.12 64.88 47.81
C GLY A 326 -17.66 63.73 46.93
N TYR A 327 -17.02 64.03 45.82
CA TYR A 327 -16.31 63.06 44.97
C TYR A 327 -14.98 62.69 45.64
N TYR A 328 -14.73 61.42 45.74
CA TYR A 328 -13.38 60.88 45.94
C TYR A 328 -13.06 59.91 44.84
#